data_837370cbe09105953ef32520432ced98
#
_entry.id   837370cbe09105953ef32520432ced98
#
_cell.length_a   1.000
_cell.length_b   1.000
_cell.length_c   1.000
_cell.angle_alpha   90.00
_cell.angle_beta   90.00
_cell.angle_gamma   90.00
#
_symmetry.space_group_name_H-M   'P 1'
#
loop_
_entity.id
_entity.type
_entity.pdbx_description
1 polymer ?
#
loop_
_entity_poly.entity_id
_entity_poly.type
_entity_poly.pdbx_seq_one_letter_code
_entity_poly.pdbx_strand_id
1 'polypeptide(L)'
;METNYHIVQLSNKMSLVGDLEYTAEGICIKFPLEVTAKPVNDDNGKIIGEHMVLRPFLVMTDDREVVIDMFNVICLNSLSVRLHSSYEEMVENVYGKPVAFDGNFYKEEKDSEAKEIEDLSVEEAEYLKEQLQNFISDDEGTLH
;
A
#
# COMPACT_ATOMS: atom_id res chain seq x y z
N MET A 1 16.85 -21.58 -0.27
CA MET A 1 15.43 -21.49 -0.65
C MET A 1 15.28 -20.58 -1.84
N GLU A 2 14.81 -21.14 -2.93
CA GLU A 2 14.54 -20.34 -4.09
C GLU A 2 13.25 -19.55 -3.88
N THR A 3 13.31 -18.25 -4.06
CA THR A 3 12.13 -17.41 -4.00
C THR A 3 11.50 -17.31 -5.38
N ASN A 4 10.17 -17.34 -5.44
CA ASN A 4 9.41 -17.20 -6.69
C ASN A 4 8.87 -15.79 -6.86
N TYR A 5 9.65 -14.79 -6.48
CA TYR A 5 9.25 -13.41 -6.65
C TYR A 5 9.24 -13.02 -8.12
N HIS A 6 8.13 -12.47 -8.55
CA HIS A 6 7.91 -12.07 -9.93
C HIS A 6 7.28 -10.69 -9.98
N ILE A 7 7.54 -10.01 -11.10
CA ILE A 7 6.83 -8.81 -11.45
C ILE A 7 5.86 -9.15 -12.59
N VAL A 8 4.61 -8.78 -12.42
CA VAL A 8 3.52 -9.12 -13.35
C VAL A 8 2.91 -7.82 -13.85
N GLN A 9 2.90 -7.63 -15.16
CA GLN A 9 2.20 -6.51 -15.77
C GLN A 9 0.84 -6.98 -16.26
N LEU A 10 -0.22 -6.27 -15.83
CA LEU A 10 -1.60 -6.61 -16.17
C LEU A 10 -2.11 -5.76 -17.34
N SER A 11 -3.21 -6.21 -17.93
CA SER A 11 -3.82 -5.55 -19.07
C SER A 11 -4.30 -4.13 -18.80
N ASN A 12 -4.55 -3.79 -17.54
CA ASN A 12 -4.92 -2.44 -17.11
C ASN A 12 -3.71 -1.54 -16.84
N LYS A 13 -2.51 -1.97 -17.24
CA LYS A 13 -1.22 -1.30 -17.03
C LYS A 13 -0.71 -1.32 -15.59
N MET A 14 -1.40 -1.98 -14.69
CA MET A 14 -0.90 -2.21 -13.34
C MET A 14 0.27 -3.18 -13.36
N SER A 15 1.24 -2.94 -12.49
CA SER A 15 2.33 -3.89 -12.24
C SER A 15 2.25 -4.34 -10.79
N LEU A 16 2.30 -5.65 -10.58
CA LEU A 16 2.27 -6.27 -9.27
C LEU A 16 3.55 -7.05 -9.04
N VAL A 17 4.03 -7.03 -7.81
CA VAL A 17 5.16 -7.84 -7.36
C VAL A 17 4.66 -8.79 -6.28
N GLY A 18 5.07 -10.03 -6.33
CA GLY A 18 4.70 -11.00 -5.32
C GLY A 18 5.33 -12.35 -5.54
N ASP A 19 5.05 -13.25 -4.61
CA ASP A 19 5.43 -14.64 -4.70
C ASP A 19 4.40 -15.37 -5.57
N LEU A 20 4.84 -15.93 -6.68
CA LEU A 20 3.95 -16.42 -7.72
C LEU A 20 3.85 -17.93 -7.69
N GLU A 21 2.62 -18.40 -7.86
CA GLU A 21 2.30 -19.81 -8.00
C GLU A 21 1.31 -20.00 -9.14
N TYR A 22 1.54 -20.97 -9.99
CA TYR A 22 0.60 -21.31 -11.06
C TYR A 22 -0.52 -22.16 -10.52
N THR A 23 -1.76 -21.81 -10.86
CA THR A 23 -2.95 -22.56 -10.49
C THR A 23 -3.75 -22.92 -11.75
N ALA A 24 -4.74 -23.80 -11.59
CA ALA A 24 -5.64 -24.17 -12.69
C ALA A 24 -6.49 -22.97 -13.17
N GLU A 25 -6.72 -22.00 -12.30
CA GLU A 25 -7.56 -20.84 -12.58
C GLU A 25 -6.78 -19.64 -13.11
N GLY A 26 -5.44 -19.66 -12.99
CA GLY A 26 -4.58 -18.56 -13.38
C GLY A 26 -3.30 -18.54 -12.57
N ILE A 27 -2.83 -17.35 -12.26
CA ILE A 27 -1.67 -17.19 -11.37
C ILE A 27 -2.13 -16.70 -10.00
N CYS A 28 -1.58 -17.32 -8.97
CA CYS A 28 -1.78 -16.87 -7.58
C CYS A 28 -0.57 -16.06 -7.17
N ILE A 29 -0.79 -14.82 -6.78
CA ILE A 29 0.27 -13.94 -6.29
C ILE A 29 0.08 -13.78 -4.80
N LYS A 30 1.08 -14.23 -4.03
CA LYS A 30 1.07 -14.10 -2.57
C LYS A 30 1.75 -12.80 -2.20
N PHE A 31 1.19 -12.12 -1.21
CA PHE A 31 1.65 -10.83 -0.72
C PHE A 31 1.86 -9.83 -1.86
N PRO A 32 0.81 -9.58 -2.68
CA PRO A 32 0.97 -8.70 -3.83
C PRO A 32 1.13 -7.26 -3.42
N LEU A 33 2.12 -6.60 -4.02
CA LEU A 33 2.32 -5.16 -3.89
C LEU A 33 2.22 -4.53 -5.28
N GLU A 34 1.61 -3.37 -5.36
CA GLU A 34 1.53 -2.61 -6.59
C GLU A 34 2.80 -1.78 -6.76
N VAL A 35 3.36 -1.80 -7.97
CA VAL A 35 4.52 -0.98 -8.32
C VAL A 35 4.04 0.25 -9.06
N THR A 36 4.37 1.42 -8.53
CA THR A 36 4.08 2.69 -9.21
C THR A 36 5.38 3.45 -9.42
N ALA A 37 5.44 4.19 -10.51
CA ALA A 37 6.59 5.03 -10.81
C ALA A 37 6.19 6.49 -10.57
N LYS A 38 7.03 7.21 -9.82
CA LYS A 38 6.87 8.63 -9.60
C LYS A 38 8.02 9.37 -10.27
N PRO A 39 7.74 10.41 -11.06
CA PRO A 39 8.81 11.18 -11.67
C PRO A 39 9.59 11.94 -10.61
N VAL A 40 10.91 11.97 -10.77
CA VAL A 40 11.80 12.79 -9.95
C VAL A 40 12.18 14.01 -10.76
N ASN A 41 11.88 15.19 -10.23
CA ASN A 41 12.18 16.45 -10.88
C ASN A 41 13.41 17.09 -10.26
N ASP A 42 14.18 17.82 -11.11
CA ASP A 42 15.26 18.66 -10.62
C ASP A 42 14.70 20.01 -10.10
N ASP A 43 15.58 20.90 -9.64
CA ASP A 43 15.19 22.20 -9.10
C ASP A 43 14.48 23.10 -10.14
N ASN A 44 14.66 22.80 -11.42
CA ASN A 44 14.04 23.52 -12.53
C ASN A 44 12.73 22.89 -13.01
N GLY A 45 12.27 21.81 -12.36
CA GLY A 45 11.06 21.12 -12.73
C GLY A 45 11.23 20.12 -13.87
N LYS A 46 12.47 19.88 -14.33
CA LYS A 46 12.76 18.93 -15.38
C LYS A 46 12.80 17.51 -14.81
N ILE A 47 12.18 16.55 -15.50
CA ILE A 47 12.19 15.16 -15.10
C ILE A 47 13.58 14.57 -15.37
N ILE A 48 14.26 14.15 -14.30
CA ILE A 48 15.60 13.56 -14.37
C ILE A 48 15.61 12.06 -14.13
N GLY A 49 14.47 11.45 -13.78
CA GLY A 49 14.37 10.02 -13.56
C GLY A 49 13.02 9.64 -12.99
N GLU A 50 12.90 8.37 -12.64
CA GLU A 50 11.69 7.83 -12.02
C GLU A 50 12.05 7.13 -10.72
N HIS A 51 11.20 7.30 -9.73
CA HIS A 51 11.30 6.63 -8.45
C HIS A 51 10.20 5.56 -8.36
N MET A 52 10.60 4.31 -8.13
CA MET A 52 9.65 3.20 -7.98
C MET A 52 9.16 3.11 -6.55
N VAL A 53 7.87 3.03 -6.39
CA VAL A 53 7.22 2.93 -5.08
C VAL A 53 6.39 1.65 -5.03
N LEU A 54 6.55 0.89 -3.97
CA LEU A 54 5.73 -0.28 -3.69
C LEU A 54 4.59 0.13 -2.77
N ARG A 55 3.38 -0.26 -3.14
CA ARG A 55 2.16 0.08 -2.41
C ARG A 55 1.36 -1.19 -2.11
N PRO A 56 0.59 -1.22 -1.01
CA PRO A 56 -0.33 -2.34 -0.79
C PRO A 56 -1.32 -2.45 -1.94
N PHE A 57 -1.48 -3.66 -2.45
CA PHE A 57 -2.48 -3.95 -3.48
C PHE A 57 -3.80 -4.40 -2.88
N LEU A 58 -3.73 -5.33 -1.91
CA LEU A 58 -4.91 -5.81 -1.22
C LEU A 58 -5.21 -4.92 -0.01
N VAL A 59 -6.31 -4.19 -0.09
CA VAL A 59 -6.75 -3.30 0.98
C VAL A 59 -8.17 -3.69 1.39
N MET A 60 -8.50 -3.49 2.66
CA MET A 60 -9.82 -3.81 3.22
C MET A 60 -10.21 -5.27 3.06
N THR A 61 -9.24 -6.16 3.10
CA THR A 61 -9.45 -7.61 3.04
C THR A 61 -8.43 -8.31 3.92
N ASP A 62 -8.80 -9.46 4.46
CA ASP A 62 -7.88 -10.34 5.18
C ASP A 62 -7.03 -11.21 4.26
N ASP A 63 -7.39 -11.23 2.99
CA ASP A 63 -6.68 -12.05 2.02
C ASP A 63 -5.26 -11.52 1.82
N ARG A 64 -4.33 -12.44 1.68
CA ARG A 64 -2.91 -12.13 1.45
C ARG A 64 -2.44 -12.65 0.11
N GLU A 65 -3.36 -13.13 -0.69
CA GLU A 65 -3.07 -13.62 -2.02
C GLU A 65 -4.22 -13.25 -2.94
N VAL A 66 -3.92 -13.17 -4.22
CA VAL A 66 -4.89 -12.87 -5.26
C VAL A 66 -4.66 -13.82 -6.43
N VAL A 67 -5.74 -14.31 -7.02
CA VAL A 67 -5.70 -15.12 -8.24
C VAL A 67 -6.06 -14.24 -9.42
N ILE A 68 -5.18 -14.22 -10.40
CA ILE A 68 -5.35 -13.39 -11.60
C ILE A 68 -5.42 -14.31 -12.82
N ASP A 69 -6.46 -14.10 -13.63
CA ASP A 69 -6.64 -14.84 -14.87
C ASP A 69 -5.50 -14.53 -15.83
N MET A 70 -4.98 -15.57 -16.49
CA MET A 70 -3.87 -15.44 -17.42
C MET A 70 -4.18 -14.49 -18.58
N PHE A 71 -5.45 -14.34 -18.95
CA PHE A 71 -5.85 -13.39 -19.98
C PHE A 71 -5.57 -11.95 -19.63
N ASN A 72 -5.45 -11.66 -18.34
CA ASN A 72 -5.16 -10.31 -17.84
C ASN A 72 -3.66 -10.07 -17.65
N VAL A 73 -2.82 -11.07 -17.90
CA VAL A 73 -1.37 -10.95 -17.75
C VAL A 73 -0.76 -10.63 -19.11
N ILE A 74 -0.08 -9.50 -19.20
CA ILE A 74 0.64 -9.11 -20.42
C ILE A 74 2.08 -9.62 -20.36
N CYS A 75 2.72 -9.45 -19.22
CA CYS A 75 4.14 -9.74 -19.08
C CYS A 75 4.40 -10.30 -17.69
N LEU A 76 5.27 -11.30 -17.63
CA LEU A 76 5.64 -11.97 -16.40
C LEU A 76 7.13 -12.18 -16.38
N ASN A 77 7.82 -11.59 -15.41
CA ASN A 77 9.27 -11.69 -15.28
C ASN A 77 9.67 -11.96 -13.85
N SER A 78 10.82 -12.58 -13.67
CA SER A 78 11.40 -12.72 -12.33
C SER A 78 11.78 -11.36 -11.77
N LEU A 79 11.51 -11.15 -10.49
CA LEU A 79 11.90 -9.93 -9.83
C LEU A 79 13.43 -9.88 -9.70
N SER A 80 14.01 -8.73 -10.00
CA SER A 80 15.45 -8.53 -9.82
C SER A 80 15.86 -8.83 -8.40
N VAL A 81 16.96 -9.57 -8.23
CA VAL A 81 17.51 -9.91 -6.91
C VAL A 81 17.78 -8.66 -6.07
N ARG A 82 18.13 -7.56 -6.72
CA ARG A 82 18.38 -6.28 -6.06
C ARG A 82 17.16 -5.73 -5.33
N LEU A 83 15.96 -6.15 -5.74
CA LEU A 83 14.71 -5.67 -5.18
C LEU A 83 14.11 -6.65 -4.16
N HIS A 84 14.69 -7.83 -3.98
CA HIS A 84 14.16 -8.83 -3.06
C HIS A 84 14.06 -8.31 -1.63
N SER A 85 15.12 -7.66 -1.14
CA SER A 85 15.14 -7.13 0.22
C SER A 85 14.11 -6.02 0.42
N SER A 86 13.98 -5.13 -0.56
CA SER A 86 12.99 -4.05 -0.52
C SER A 86 11.57 -4.60 -0.52
N TYR A 87 11.32 -5.62 -1.33
CA TYR A 87 10.03 -6.29 -1.39
C TYR A 87 9.70 -6.97 -0.05
N GLU A 88 10.64 -7.74 0.49
CA GLU A 88 10.45 -8.47 1.75
C GLU A 88 10.20 -7.50 2.92
N GLU A 89 10.94 -6.40 2.98
CA GLU A 89 10.76 -5.37 3.99
C GLU A 89 9.37 -4.74 3.89
N MET A 90 8.92 -4.42 2.69
CA MET A 90 7.59 -3.85 2.48
C MET A 90 6.48 -4.86 2.81
N VAL A 91 6.66 -6.12 2.47
CA VAL A 91 5.71 -7.18 2.82
C VAL A 91 5.58 -7.29 4.34
N GLU A 92 6.69 -7.25 5.06
CA GLU A 92 6.67 -7.26 6.52
C GLU A 92 5.93 -6.05 7.09
N ASN A 93 6.16 -4.88 6.52
CA ASN A 93 5.49 -3.66 6.97
C ASN A 93 3.98 -3.68 6.68
N VAL A 94 3.57 -4.24 5.55
CA VAL A 94 2.17 -4.23 5.13
C VAL A 94 1.41 -5.44 5.69
N TYR A 95 1.99 -6.63 5.58
CA TYR A 95 1.32 -7.90 5.90
C TYR A 95 1.80 -8.54 7.21
N GLY A 96 2.89 -8.06 7.77
CA GLY A 96 3.45 -8.60 9.01
C GLY A 96 2.59 -8.36 10.24
N LYS A 97 1.68 -7.42 10.18
CA LYS A 97 0.70 -7.18 11.24
C LYS A 97 -0.53 -8.05 10.99
N PRO A 98 -1.09 -8.69 12.04
CA PRO A 98 -2.32 -9.45 11.85
C PRO A 98 -3.44 -8.54 11.41
N VAL A 99 -4.00 -8.83 10.24
CA VAL A 99 -5.17 -8.12 9.72
C VAL A 99 -6.39 -8.92 10.13
N ALA A 100 -7.11 -8.43 11.11
CA ALA A 100 -8.33 -9.08 11.57
C ALA A 100 -9.53 -8.16 11.29
N PHE A 101 -10.51 -8.69 10.56
CA PHE A 101 -11.73 -7.96 10.24
C PHE A 101 -12.70 -7.85 11.40
N ASP A 102 -12.42 -8.53 12.50
CA ASP A 102 -13.19 -8.41 13.73
C ASP A 102 -12.97 -7.07 14.45
N GLY A 103 -12.23 -6.16 13.85
CA GLY A 103 -11.96 -4.84 14.37
C GLY A 103 -10.60 -4.71 15.06
N ASN A 104 -9.85 -5.78 15.22
CA ASN A 104 -8.55 -5.71 15.88
C ASN A 104 -7.54 -4.85 15.13
N PHE A 105 -7.58 -4.88 13.79
CA PHE A 105 -6.74 -4.03 12.97
C PHE A 105 -7.02 -2.56 13.24
N TYR A 106 -8.29 -2.19 13.26
CA TYR A 106 -8.71 -0.81 13.55
C TYR A 106 -8.42 -0.40 14.99
N LYS A 107 -8.48 -1.34 15.92
CA LYS A 107 -8.12 -1.07 17.30
C LYS A 107 -6.63 -0.76 17.46
N GLU A 108 -5.77 -1.48 16.76
CA GLU A 108 -4.34 -1.23 16.79
C GLU A 108 -3.99 0.14 16.23
N GLU A 109 -4.63 0.56 15.12
CA GLU A 109 -4.47 1.90 14.60
C GLU A 109 -4.99 2.96 15.56
N LYS A 110 -6.17 2.73 16.14
CA LYS A 110 -6.74 3.63 17.14
C LYS A 110 -5.88 3.73 18.37
N ASP A 111 -5.34 2.61 18.84
CA ASP A 111 -4.45 2.62 20.00
C ASP A 111 -3.13 3.33 19.70
N SER A 112 -2.62 3.20 18.48
CA SER A 112 -1.45 3.95 18.03
C SER A 112 -1.74 5.43 17.94
N GLU A 113 -2.87 5.81 17.37
CA GLU A 113 -3.31 7.20 17.29
C GLU A 113 -3.61 7.76 18.68
N ALA A 114 -4.24 6.96 19.55
CA ALA A 114 -4.50 7.36 20.92
C ALA A 114 -3.22 7.59 21.70
N LYS A 115 -2.19 6.76 21.49
CA LYS A 115 -0.88 6.96 22.10
C LYS A 115 -0.19 8.22 21.59
N GLU A 116 -0.29 8.47 20.29
CA GLU A 116 0.23 9.71 19.70
C GLU A 116 -0.50 10.94 20.26
N ILE A 117 -1.81 10.84 20.46
CA ILE A 117 -2.62 11.90 21.04
C ILE A 117 -2.29 12.07 22.52
N GLU A 118 -2.05 10.99 23.26
CA GLU A 118 -1.63 11.06 24.66
C GLU A 118 -0.25 11.70 24.82
N ASP A 119 0.64 11.48 23.86
CA ASP A 119 1.96 12.10 23.84
C ASP A 119 1.92 13.57 23.42
N LEU A 120 0.81 14.00 22.79
CA LEU A 120 0.60 15.39 22.45
C LEU A 120 0.22 16.19 23.68
N SER A 121 0.68 17.45 23.77
CA SER A 121 0.22 18.36 24.81
C SER A 121 -1.28 18.60 24.67
N VAL A 122 -1.93 18.96 25.78
CA VAL A 122 -3.36 19.27 25.79
C VAL A 122 -3.68 20.38 24.78
N GLU A 123 -2.79 21.34 24.64
CA GLU A 123 -2.93 22.45 23.68
C GLU A 123 -2.93 21.97 22.23
N GLU A 124 -2.07 21.01 21.90
CA GLU A 124 -2.01 20.43 20.56
C GLU A 124 -3.27 19.61 20.23
N ALA A 125 -3.78 18.86 21.20
CA ALA A 125 -5.01 18.09 21.04
C ALA A 125 -6.22 19.01 20.83
N GLU A 126 -6.30 20.12 21.58
CA GLU A 126 -7.34 21.13 21.41
C GLU A 126 -7.24 21.83 20.06
N TYR A 127 -6.03 22.13 19.62
CA TYR A 127 -5.79 22.72 18.30
C TYR A 127 -6.28 21.81 17.18
N LEU A 128 -6.00 20.52 17.24
CA LEU A 128 -6.47 19.54 16.25
C LEU A 128 -8.00 19.44 16.24
N LYS A 129 -8.63 19.51 17.41
CA LYS A 129 -10.10 19.51 17.51
C LYS A 129 -10.71 20.76 16.88
N GLU A 130 -10.12 21.92 17.10
CA GLU A 130 -10.57 23.16 16.47
C GLU A 130 -10.45 23.12 14.97
N GLN A 131 -9.33 22.56 14.43
CA GLN A 131 -9.13 22.38 13.01
C GLN A 131 -10.23 21.52 12.40
N LEU A 132 -10.57 20.42 13.05
CA LEU A 132 -11.63 19.52 12.60
C LEU A 132 -12.99 20.19 12.62
N GLN A 133 -13.30 20.95 13.68
CA GLN A 133 -14.56 21.68 13.79
C GLN A 133 -14.67 22.78 12.74
N ASN A 134 -13.60 23.50 12.50
CA ASN A 134 -13.57 24.53 11.45
C ASN A 134 -13.75 23.93 10.06
N PHE A 135 -13.17 22.76 9.81
CA PHE A 135 -13.34 22.04 8.55
C PHE A 135 -14.80 21.63 8.33
N ILE A 136 -15.46 21.13 9.36
CA ILE A 136 -16.89 20.76 9.32
C ILE A 136 -17.75 21.99 9.14
N SER A 137 -17.45 23.10 9.83
CA SER A 137 -18.19 24.34 9.72
C SER A 137 -18.05 24.97 8.33
N ASP A 138 -16.88 24.90 7.72
CA ASP A 138 -16.65 25.39 6.35
C ASP A 138 -17.45 24.57 5.35
N ASP A 139 -17.54 23.25 5.52
CA ASP A 139 -18.37 22.38 4.69
C ASP A 139 -19.86 22.74 4.81
N GLU A 140 -20.33 23.00 6.00
CA GLU A 140 -21.70 23.45 6.23
C GLU A 140 -21.93 24.85 5.63
N GLY A 141 -20.92 25.69 5.69
CA GLY A 141 -20.95 27.02 5.09
C GLY A 141 -21.03 27.01 3.56
N THR A 142 -20.42 26.00 2.91
CA THR A 142 -20.47 25.86 1.45
C THR A 142 -21.77 25.27 0.94
N LEU A 143 -22.57 24.65 1.78
CA LEU A 143 -23.88 24.11 1.43
C LEU A 143 -25.01 25.15 1.48
N HIS A 144 -24.73 26.33 1.93
CA HIS A 144 -25.65 27.47 1.99
C HIS A 144 -25.38 28.42 0.84
#